data_347047d35a528e3e546fd4087816ad5b
#
_entry.id   347047d35a528e3e546fd4087816ad5b
#
_cell.length_a   1.000
_cell.length_b   1.000
_cell.length_c   1.000
_cell.angle_alpha   90.00
_cell.angle_beta   90.00
_cell.angle_gamma   90.00
#
_symmetry.space_group_name_H-M   'P 1'
#
loop_
_entity.id
_entity.type
_entity.pdbx_description
1 polymer ?
#
loop_
_entity_poly.entity_id
_entity_poly.type
_entity_poly.pdbx_seq_one_letter_code
_entity_poly.pdbx_strand_id
1 'polypeptide(L)'
;MDKAEIESRVRKVLAEQLAVDEAQVVPDARFAEDLNADSLDLVEAVLALEEEWNIDIPEEEMEGVKTVGQAVARVEQKLGSS
;
A
#
# COMPACT_ATOMS: atom_id res chain seq x y z
N MET A 1 8.86 14.11 -0.85
CA MET A 1 8.78 13.13 -1.94
C MET A 1 7.64 13.49 -2.86
N ASP A 2 7.83 13.34 -4.15
CA ASP A 2 6.71 13.59 -5.05
C ASP A 2 5.84 12.33 -5.16
N LYS A 3 4.67 12.50 -5.73
CA LYS A 3 3.67 11.44 -5.83
C LYS A 3 4.16 10.22 -6.63
N ALA A 4 4.89 10.46 -7.72
CA ALA A 4 5.39 9.38 -8.55
C ALA A 4 6.38 8.50 -7.80
N GLU A 5 7.20 9.12 -6.98
CA GLU A 5 8.19 8.40 -6.17
C GLU A 5 7.50 7.57 -5.09
N ILE A 6 6.49 8.15 -4.44
CA ILE A 6 5.72 7.44 -3.41
C ILE A 6 5.02 6.23 -4.03
N GLU A 7 4.38 6.44 -5.17
CA GLU A 7 3.69 5.37 -5.88
C GLU A 7 4.64 4.23 -6.26
N SER A 8 5.80 4.59 -6.80
CA SER A 8 6.80 3.60 -7.19
C SER A 8 7.26 2.75 -6.00
N ARG A 9 7.50 3.39 -4.86
CA ARG A 9 7.92 2.68 -3.66
C ARG A 9 6.82 1.81 -3.07
N VAL A 10 5.59 2.31 -3.06
CA VAL A 10 4.46 1.52 -2.59
C VAL A 10 4.32 0.26 -3.43
N ARG A 11 4.40 0.40 -4.75
CA ARG A 11 4.30 -0.75 -5.65
C ARG A 11 5.37 -1.78 -5.36
N LYS A 12 6.60 -1.33 -5.16
CA LYS A 12 7.71 -2.22 -4.88
C LYS A 12 7.52 -2.98 -3.56
N VAL A 13 7.14 -2.28 -2.51
CA VAL A 13 6.90 -2.87 -1.21
C VAL A 13 5.77 -3.90 -1.29
N LEU A 14 4.67 -3.54 -1.93
CA LEU A 14 3.52 -4.42 -2.04
C LEU A 14 3.85 -5.67 -2.88
N ALA A 15 4.60 -5.50 -3.96
CA ALA A 15 4.99 -6.63 -4.79
C ALA A 15 5.81 -7.64 -3.99
N GLU A 16 6.73 -7.17 -3.17
CA GLU A 16 7.55 -8.04 -2.32
C GLU A 16 6.72 -8.73 -1.25
N GLN A 17 5.85 -7.97 -0.58
CA GLN A 17 5.05 -8.53 0.51
C GLN A 17 4.01 -9.53 0.03
N LEU A 18 3.44 -9.28 -1.13
CA LEU A 18 2.39 -10.15 -1.67
C LEU A 18 2.92 -11.20 -2.65
N ALA A 19 4.21 -11.18 -2.91
CA ALA A 19 4.87 -12.13 -3.81
C ALA A 19 4.24 -12.14 -5.22
N VAL A 20 4.01 -10.93 -5.74
CA VAL A 20 3.47 -10.75 -7.09
C VAL A 20 4.40 -9.86 -7.89
N ASP A 21 4.22 -9.83 -9.21
CA ASP A 21 5.01 -8.96 -10.07
C ASP A 21 4.60 -7.51 -9.86
N GLU A 22 5.58 -6.62 -9.90
CA GLU A 22 5.33 -5.20 -9.77
C GLU A 22 4.36 -4.71 -10.84
N ALA A 23 4.38 -5.34 -12.02
CA ALA A 23 3.48 -4.99 -13.11
C ALA A 23 2.00 -5.24 -12.77
N GLN A 24 1.73 -6.11 -11.80
CA GLN A 24 0.37 -6.40 -11.34
C GLN A 24 -0.11 -5.38 -10.31
N VAL A 25 0.81 -4.66 -9.69
CA VAL A 25 0.49 -3.70 -8.63
C VAL A 25 0.23 -2.34 -9.25
N VAL A 26 -0.94 -2.22 -9.88
CA VAL A 26 -1.36 -0.97 -10.53
C VAL A 26 -2.39 -0.27 -9.65
N PRO A 27 -2.60 1.04 -9.83
CA PRO A 27 -3.51 1.80 -8.95
C PRO A 27 -4.92 1.22 -8.83
N ASP A 28 -5.44 0.65 -9.90
CA ASP A 28 -6.79 0.08 -9.90
C ASP A 28 -6.85 -1.33 -9.34
N ALA A 29 -5.72 -1.96 -9.07
CA ALA A 29 -5.69 -3.33 -8.56
C ALA A 29 -6.31 -3.40 -7.16
N ARG A 30 -7.22 -4.34 -6.99
CA ARG A 30 -7.88 -4.59 -5.70
C ARG A 30 -7.10 -5.67 -4.99
N PHE A 31 -6.81 -5.45 -3.72
CA PHE A 31 -5.97 -6.38 -2.96
C PHE A 31 -6.55 -7.79 -2.91
N ALA A 32 -7.81 -7.91 -2.57
CA ALA A 32 -8.43 -9.22 -2.42
C ALA A 32 -8.68 -9.91 -3.76
N GLU A 33 -9.17 -9.17 -4.74
CA GLU A 33 -9.65 -9.74 -5.99
C GLU A 33 -8.57 -9.85 -7.06
N ASP A 34 -7.73 -8.83 -7.17
CA ASP A 34 -6.72 -8.79 -8.23
C ASP A 34 -5.36 -9.29 -7.80
N LEU A 35 -5.01 -9.07 -6.53
CA LEU A 35 -3.72 -9.50 -5.99
C LEU A 35 -3.85 -10.71 -5.09
N ASN A 36 -5.06 -11.20 -4.91
CA ASN A 36 -5.34 -12.41 -4.14
C ASN A 36 -4.81 -12.33 -2.71
N ALA A 37 -4.86 -11.14 -2.12
CA ALA A 37 -4.40 -10.93 -0.76
C ALA A 37 -5.55 -11.12 0.23
N ASP A 38 -5.31 -11.89 1.28
CA ASP A 38 -6.29 -12.04 2.34
C ASP A 38 -6.05 -10.97 3.42
N SER A 39 -6.81 -11.00 4.49
CA SER A 39 -6.71 -10.01 5.57
C SER A 39 -5.32 -9.95 6.18
N LEU A 40 -4.71 -11.11 6.38
CA LEU A 40 -3.37 -11.17 6.98
C LEU A 40 -2.33 -10.59 6.04
N ASP A 41 -2.43 -10.92 4.76
CA ASP A 41 -1.52 -10.38 3.74
C ASP A 41 -1.61 -8.86 3.71
N LEU A 42 -2.83 -8.32 3.80
CA LEU A 42 -3.04 -6.88 3.78
C LEU A 42 -2.42 -6.23 5.03
N VAL A 43 -2.62 -6.83 6.19
CA VAL A 43 -2.04 -6.33 7.44
C VAL A 43 -0.51 -6.26 7.33
N GLU A 44 0.10 -7.33 6.85
CA GLU A 44 1.54 -7.38 6.71
C GLU A 44 2.05 -6.36 5.69
N ALA A 45 1.32 -6.19 4.60
CA ALA A 45 1.68 -5.20 3.58
C ALA A 45 1.63 -3.79 4.14
N VAL A 46 0.58 -3.48 4.91
CA VAL A 46 0.44 -2.15 5.53
C VAL A 46 1.55 -1.91 6.54
N LEU A 47 1.90 -2.92 7.33
CA LEU A 47 3.01 -2.80 8.28
C LEU A 47 4.32 -2.49 7.56
N ALA A 48 4.54 -3.11 6.41
CA ALA A 48 5.74 -2.85 5.62
C ALA A 48 5.76 -1.41 5.12
N LEU A 49 4.60 -0.88 4.73
CA LEU A 49 4.50 0.52 4.31
C LEU A 49 4.78 1.47 5.47
N GLU A 50 4.28 1.14 6.64
CA GLU A 50 4.53 1.94 7.85
C GLU A 50 6.03 2.01 8.16
N GLU A 51 6.72 0.88 8.00
CA GLU A 51 8.16 0.83 8.26
C GLU A 51 8.98 1.55 7.20
N GLU A 52 8.52 1.52 5.97
CA GLU A 52 9.23 2.16 4.86
C GLU A 52 9.37 3.67 5.07
N TRP A 53 8.35 4.31 5.60
CA TRP A 53 8.33 5.76 5.80
C TRP A 53 8.22 6.19 7.27
N ASN A 54 8.23 5.25 8.17
CA ASN A 54 8.06 5.51 9.60
C ASN A 54 6.77 6.31 9.85
N ILE A 55 5.67 5.83 9.29
CA ILE A 55 4.35 6.43 9.45
C ILE A 55 3.45 5.44 10.17
N ASP A 56 2.32 5.92 10.66
CA ASP A 56 1.34 5.10 11.35
C ASP A 56 0.02 5.10 10.59
N ILE A 57 -0.45 3.91 10.23
CA ILE A 57 -1.74 3.74 9.56
C ILE A 57 -2.60 2.88 10.48
N PRO A 58 -3.46 3.51 11.30
CA PRO A 58 -4.31 2.76 12.23
C PRO A 58 -5.22 1.77 11.51
N GLU A 59 -5.61 0.73 12.21
CA GLU A 59 -6.48 -0.31 11.67
C GLU A 59 -7.75 0.25 11.04
N GLU A 60 -8.32 1.28 11.65
CA GLU A 60 -9.52 1.93 11.13
C GLU A 60 -9.32 2.49 9.72
N GLU A 61 -8.16 3.08 9.49
CA GLU A 61 -7.83 3.63 8.17
C GLU A 61 -7.51 2.52 7.19
N MET A 62 -6.89 1.45 7.68
CA MET A 62 -6.52 0.30 6.87
C MET A 62 -7.77 -0.39 6.30
N GLU A 63 -8.84 -0.45 7.06
CA GLU A 63 -10.09 -1.06 6.62
C GLU A 63 -10.67 -0.40 5.37
N GLY A 64 -10.38 0.88 5.16
CA GLY A 64 -10.83 1.60 3.99
C GLY A 64 -9.97 1.41 2.76
N VAL A 65 -8.82 0.75 2.92
CA VAL A 65 -7.87 0.55 1.82
C VAL A 65 -8.23 -0.74 1.08
N LYS A 66 -8.82 -0.60 -0.09
CA LYS A 66 -9.26 -1.72 -0.91
C LYS A 66 -8.40 -1.89 -2.17
N THR A 67 -7.82 -0.80 -2.66
CA THR A 67 -7.01 -0.82 -3.88
C THR A 67 -5.63 -0.26 -3.62
N VAL A 68 -4.71 -0.53 -4.56
CA VAL A 68 -3.35 0.00 -4.50
C VAL A 68 -3.37 1.53 -4.48
N GLY A 69 -4.24 2.13 -5.30
CA GLY A 69 -4.37 3.58 -5.35
C GLY A 69 -4.76 4.18 -4.00
N GLN A 70 -5.65 3.50 -3.28
CA GLN A 70 -6.05 3.95 -1.95
C GLN A 70 -4.90 3.85 -0.97
N ALA A 71 -4.06 2.82 -1.10
CA ALA A 71 -2.87 2.68 -0.26
C ALA A 71 -1.89 3.81 -0.52
N VAL A 72 -1.66 4.14 -1.79
CA VAL A 72 -0.78 5.24 -2.18
C VAL A 72 -1.31 6.56 -1.61
N ALA A 73 -2.61 6.79 -1.74
CA ALA A 73 -3.25 8.00 -1.23
C ALA A 73 -3.08 8.13 0.28
N ARG A 74 -3.18 7.02 0.99
CA ARG A 74 -3.03 7.02 2.45
C ARG A 74 -1.59 7.38 2.85
N VAL A 75 -0.61 6.79 2.16
CA VAL A 75 0.80 7.10 2.41
C VAL A 75 1.08 8.57 2.11
N GLU A 76 0.58 9.06 0.98
CA GLU A 76 0.72 10.46 0.60
C GLU A 76 0.16 11.39 1.68
N GLN A 77 -1.01 11.07 2.16
CA GLN A 77 -1.68 11.85 3.19
C GLN A 77 -0.85 11.93 4.47
N LYS A 78 -0.28 10.79 4.88
CA LYS A 78 0.54 10.74 6.08
C LYS A 78 1.84 11.53 5.93
N LEU A 79 2.43 11.49 4.75
CA LEU A 79 3.67 12.22 4.49
C LEU A 79 3.43 13.70 4.25
N GLY A 80 2.33 14.03 3.61
CA GLY A 80 2.01 15.42 3.25
C GLY A 80 1.43 16.24 4.38
N SER A 81 0.96 15.60 5.44
CA SER A 81 0.29 16.28 6.55
C SER A 81 1.25 16.77 7.63
N SER A 82 2.52 16.57 7.41
CA SER A 82 3.56 17.00 8.36
C SER A 82 3.74 18.51 8.35
#